data_400ce1e3a23dc980751547aa82c85712
#
_entry.id   400ce1e3a23dc980751547aa82c85712
#
_cell.length_a   1.000
_cell.length_b   1.000
_cell.length_c   1.000
_cell.angle_alpha   90.00
_cell.angle_beta   90.00
_cell.angle_gamma   90.00
#
_symmetry.space_group_name_H-M   'P 1'
#
loop_
_entity.id
_entity.type
_entity.pdbx_description
1 polymer ?
#
loop_
_entity_poly.entity_id
_entity_poly.type
_entity_poly.pdbx_seq_one_letter_code
_entity_poly.pdbx_strand_id
1 'polypeptide(L)'
;MPKKISINFEVNAEESGKRIDVIVSKRHPEFSRMQIKKFIELDFLSIDNRTISKVSEKASIGSKINLSGLIDTEVEDLPEDIEIEIKKQTKDFIVINKAPGIVVHPGSGNRSGTILNSLLFNFPELADLPRAGIIHRLDKDTSGLMVIARNEKAYKYLSDQISSRTVKRGYDLIVIGKTLRAGTLDFPIGRHRTVRTKQSVTEKGKEAITKFKVLEFLGFYTYIRAYLETGRTHQIRVHFSHIKHPLVGDKTYGTSQRFAKNTSDDLKDFIIKFPRQALHARELSFIDPSTNETVNFESKIPKDFQSLLDRLKTNENLT
;
A
#
# COMPACT_ATOMS: atom_id res chain seq x y z
N MET A 1 -10.41 -23.52 -14.31
CA MET A 1 -10.82 -23.83 -15.72
C MET A 1 -11.10 -22.51 -16.44
N PRO A 2 -10.70 -22.32 -17.67
CA PRO A 2 -10.97 -21.06 -18.37
C PRO A 2 -12.48 -20.79 -18.43
N LYS A 3 -12.89 -19.60 -18.01
CA LYS A 3 -14.28 -19.15 -18.05
C LYS A 3 -14.55 -18.46 -19.38
N LYS A 4 -15.55 -18.93 -20.12
CA LYS A 4 -16.00 -18.27 -21.35
C LYS A 4 -16.78 -17.01 -20.99
N ILE A 5 -16.31 -15.85 -21.45
CA ILE A 5 -17.06 -14.59 -21.39
C ILE A 5 -17.72 -14.37 -22.76
N SER A 6 -18.97 -13.91 -22.73
CA SER A 6 -19.69 -13.46 -23.91
C SER A 6 -20.64 -12.34 -23.50
N ILE A 7 -20.26 -11.10 -23.81
CA ILE A 7 -21.01 -9.89 -23.48
C ILE A 7 -21.21 -9.10 -24.77
N ASN A 8 -22.47 -8.72 -25.02
CA ASN A 8 -22.83 -7.89 -26.14
C ASN A 8 -23.78 -6.78 -25.67
N PHE A 9 -23.48 -5.56 -26.07
CA PHE A 9 -24.36 -4.42 -25.81
C PHE A 9 -24.12 -3.29 -26.80
N GLU A 10 -25.10 -2.38 -26.91
CA GLU A 10 -25.04 -1.19 -27.76
C GLU A 10 -24.80 0.06 -26.91
N VAL A 11 -23.95 0.96 -27.41
CA VAL A 11 -23.60 2.21 -26.74
C VAL A 11 -24.75 3.20 -26.80
N ASN A 12 -25.20 3.70 -25.66
CA ASN A 12 -26.28 4.68 -25.58
C ASN A 12 -25.79 6.13 -25.69
N ALA A 13 -26.73 7.09 -25.70
CA ALA A 13 -26.42 8.52 -25.84
C ALA A 13 -25.51 9.07 -24.73
N GLU A 14 -25.69 8.61 -23.48
CA GLU A 14 -24.87 9.06 -22.33
C GLU A 14 -23.43 8.54 -22.35
N GLU A 15 -23.19 7.47 -23.06
CA GLU A 15 -21.89 6.79 -23.16
C GLU A 15 -21.10 7.23 -24.39
N SER A 16 -21.77 7.81 -25.37
CA SER A 16 -21.17 8.26 -26.62
C SER A 16 -19.98 9.20 -26.40
N GLY A 17 -18.88 8.96 -27.12
CA GLY A 17 -17.64 9.73 -27.00
C GLY A 17 -16.78 9.38 -25.77
N LYS A 18 -17.25 8.52 -24.87
CA LYS A 18 -16.44 8.04 -23.73
C LYS A 18 -15.50 6.91 -24.16
N ARG A 19 -14.45 6.72 -23.38
CA ARG A 19 -13.48 5.64 -23.61
C ARG A 19 -14.13 4.29 -23.36
N ILE A 20 -13.75 3.29 -24.18
CA ILE A 20 -14.34 1.96 -24.10
C ILE A 20 -14.11 1.28 -22.75
N ASP A 21 -12.93 1.48 -22.13
CA ASP A 21 -12.63 0.91 -20.81
C ASP A 21 -13.53 1.49 -19.69
N VAL A 22 -13.98 2.74 -19.85
CA VAL A 22 -14.92 3.38 -18.92
C VAL A 22 -16.34 2.86 -19.12
N ILE A 23 -16.77 2.70 -20.40
CA ILE A 23 -18.12 2.21 -20.73
C ILE A 23 -18.29 0.78 -20.21
N VAL A 24 -17.34 -0.12 -20.55
CA VAL A 24 -17.39 -1.53 -20.15
C VAL A 24 -17.35 -1.67 -18.63
N SER A 25 -16.44 -0.97 -17.94
CA SER A 25 -16.35 -1.08 -16.46
C SER A 25 -17.55 -0.51 -15.73
N LYS A 26 -18.28 0.44 -16.32
CA LYS A 26 -19.51 0.97 -15.72
C LYS A 26 -20.70 0.01 -15.87
N ARG A 27 -20.82 -0.64 -17.02
CA ARG A 27 -21.89 -1.61 -17.29
C ARG A 27 -21.66 -2.97 -16.65
N HIS A 28 -20.37 -3.33 -16.51
CA HIS A 28 -19.91 -4.61 -16.00
C HIS A 28 -18.92 -4.37 -14.85
N PRO A 29 -19.43 -3.99 -13.67
CA PRO A 29 -18.60 -3.66 -12.51
C PRO A 29 -17.81 -4.86 -11.97
N GLU A 30 -18.16 -6.09 -12.37
CA GLU A 30 -17.39 -7.31 -12.11
C GLU A 30 -16.00 -7.28 -12.79
N PHE A 31 -15.77 -6.42 -13.80
CA PHE A 31 -14.49 -6.28 -14.46
C PHE A 31 -13.80 -4.98 -14.10
N SER A 32 -12.61 -5.09 -13.53
CA SER A 32 -11.74 -3.94 -13.29
C SER A 32 -11.23 -3.36 -14.64
N ARG A 33 -10.91 -2.07 -14.67
CA ARG A 33 -10.32 -1.43 -15.86
C ARG A 33 -9.01 -2.09 -16.32
N MET A 34 -8.28 -2.71 -15.41
CA MET A 34 -7.07 -3.48 -15.71
C MET A 34 -7.40 -4.77 -16.46
N GLN A 35 -8.47 -5.47 -16.04
CA GLN A 35 -8.96 -6.66 -16.75
C GLN A 35 -9.46 -6.29 -18.14
N ILE A 36 -10.21 -5.20 -18.28
CA ILE A 36 -10.68 -4.73 -19.59
C ILE A 36 -9.49 -4.40 -20.52
N LYS A 37 -8.44 -3.79 -19.99
CA LYS A 37 -7.21 -3.58 -20.76
C LYS A 37 -6.59 -4.89 -21.23
N LYS A 38 -6.53 -5.92 -20.36
CA LYS A 38 -6.04 -7.25 -20.72
C LYS A 38 -6.92 -7.91 -21.79
N PHE A 39 -8.23 -7.72 -21.74
CA PHE A 39 -9.15 -8.22 -22.78
C PHE A 39 -8.89 -7.58 -24.14
N ILE A 40 -8.56 -6.29 -24.16
CA ILE A 40 -8.16 -5.59 -25.40
C ILE A 40 -6.82 -6.12 -25.91
N GLU A 41 -5.83 -6.33 -25.02
CA GLU A 41 -4.51 -6.89 -25.38
C GLU A 41 -4.59 -8.35 -25.87
N LEU A 42 -5.65 -9.08 -25.52
CA LEU A 42 -5.93 -10.45 -25.96
C LEU A 42 -6.89 -10.52 -27.15
N ASP A 43 -7.23 -9.38 -27.76
CA ASP A 43 -8.16 -9.27 -28.88
C ASP A 43 -9.59 -9.78 -28.59
N PHE A 44 -10.00 -9.80 -27.31
CA PHE A 44 -11.33 -10.26 -26.89
C PHE A 44 -12.41 -9.19 -27.02
N LEU A 45 -12.04 -7.92 -27.22
CA LEU A 45 -12.98 -6.80 -27.27
C LEU A 45 -13.01 -6.17 -28.66
N SER A 46 -14.20 -6.03 -29.22
CA SER A 46 -14.44 -5.42 -30.53
C SER A 46 -15.55 -4.36 -30.47
N ILE A 47 -15.47 -3.39 -31.37
CA ILE A 47 -16.48 -2.36 -31.66
C ILE A 47 -16.91 -2.56 -33.12
N ASP A 48 -18.21 -2.74 -33.37
CA ASP A 48 -18.78 -2.94 -34.72
C ASP A 48 -18.03 -4.01 -35.51
N ASN A 49 -17.74 -5.14 -34.85
CA ASN A 49 -16.97 -6.29 -35.37
C ASN A 49 -15.49 -6.00 -35.68
N ARG A 50 -14.96 -4.83 -35.33
CA ARG A 50 -13.56 -4.48 -35.48
C ARG A 50 -12.87 -4.62 -34.11
N THR A 51 -11.86 -5.49 -33.99
CA THR A 51 -11.02 -5.63 -32.82
C THR A 51 -10.31 -4.32 -32.53
N ILE A 52 -10.26 -3.92 -31.26
CA ILE A 52 -9.62 -2.70 -30.81
C ILE A 52 -8.28 -3.00 -30.16
N SER A 53 -7.29 -2.12 -30.37
CA SER A 53 -5.93 -2.26 -29.82
C SER A 53 -5.59 -1.21 -28.75
N LYS A 54 -6.44 -0.20 -28.57
CA LYS A 54 -6.17 0.91 -27.67
C LYS A 54 -7.28 1.09 -26.63
N VAL A 55 -6.91 1.07 -25.36
CA VAL A 55 -7.82 1.31 -24.22
C VAL A 55 -8.50 2.68 -24.28
N SER A 56 -7.85 3.66 -24.90
CA SER A 56 -8.35 5.03 -25.05
C SER A 56 -9.34 5.19 -26.20
N GLU A 57 -9.63 4.15 -26.97
CA GLU A 57 -10.58 4.21 -28.07
C GLU A 57 -11.97 4.60 -27.58
N LYS A 58 -12.65 5.46 -28.34
CA LYS A 58 -13.96 5.98 -28.00
C LYS A 58 -15.01 5.28 -28.86
N ALA A 59 -16.15 5.01 -28.25
CA ALA A 59 -17.30 4.46 -28.96
C ALA A 59 -18.36 5.54 -29.22
N SER A 60 -19.05 5.44 -30.35
CA SER A 60 -20.16 6.32 -30.75
C SER A 60 -21.50 5.74 -30.34
N ILE A 61 -22.54 6.55 -30.26
CA ILE A 61 -23.92 6.07 -30.07
C ILE A 61 -24.26 5.02 -31.12
N GLY A 62 -24.91 3.95 -30.71
CA GLY A 62 -25.29 2.84 -31.60
C GLY A 62 -24.17 1.84 -31.89
N SER A 63 -22.91 2.10 -31.52
CA SER A 63 -21.83 1.14 -31.71
C SER A 63 -22.08 -0.13 -30.91
N LYS A 64 -21.88 -1.27 -31.54
CA LYS A 64 -22.04 -2.60 -30.93
C LYS A 64 -20.72 -3.04 -30.31
N ILE A 65 -20.73 -3.20 -29.01
CA ILE A 65 -19.59 -3.70 -28.23
C ILE A 65 -19.75 -5.21 -28.07
N ASN A 66 -18.73 -5.94 -28.43
CA ASN A 66 -18.66 -7.39 -28.20
C ASN A 66 -17.38 -7.68 -27.39
N LEU A 67 -17.53 -8.32 -26.23
CA LEU A 67 -16.46 -8.88 -25.44
C LEU A 67 -16.62 -10.39 -25.38
N SER A 68 -15.80 -11.11 -26.12
CA SER A 68 -15.87 -12.57 -26.24
C SER A 68 -14.48 -13.18 -26.18
N GLY A 69 -14.29 -14.13 -25.27
CA GLY A 69 -13.02 -14.86 -25.14
C GLY A 69 -13.04 -15.91 -24.04
N LEU A 70 -11.99 -16.72 -24.02
CA LEU A 70 -11.70 -17.59 -22.90
C LEU A 70 -10.77 -16.85 -21.96
N ILE A 71 -11.27 -16.47 -20.81
CA ILE A 71 -10.43 -15.95 -19.75
C ILE A 71 -9.90 -17.15 -19.00
N ASP A 72 -8.58 -17.31 -18.97
CA ASP A 72 -7.99 -17.96 -17.82
C ASP A 72 -8.46 -17.14 -16.63
N THR A 73 -9.33 -17.72 -15.81
CA THR A 73 -9.67 -17.12 -14.52
C THR A 73 -8.37 -16.65 -13.95
N GLU A 74 -8.26 -15.34 -13.72
CA GLU A 74 -7.06 -14.75 -13.12
C GLU A 74 -6.53 -15.74 -12.11
N VAL A 75 -5.21 -15.87 -12.03
CA VAL A 75 -4.59 -16.66 -10.99
C VAL A 75 -5.38 -16.36 -9.72
N GLU A 76 -6.34 -17.25 -9.40
CA GLU A 76 -7.14 -17.12 -8.19
C GLU A 76 -6.09 -16.91 -7.12
N ASP A 77 -6.24 -15.86 -6.33
CA ASP A 77 -5.34 -15.60 -5.23
C ASP A 77 -5.43 -16.84 -4.33
N LEU A 78 -4.55 -17.83 -4.58
CA LEU A 78 -4.66 -19.14 -3.94
C LEU A 78 -4.37 -18.98 -2.46
N PRO A 79 -5.15 -19.63 -1.60
CA PRO A 79 -4.85 -19.71 -0.16
C PRO A 79 -3.46 -20.32 0.05
N GLU A 80 -2.64 -19.71 0.89
CA GLU A 80 -1.31 -20.22 1.25
C GLU A 80 -1.14 -20.19 2.77
N ASP A 81 -0.58 -21.28 3.32
CA ASP A 81 -0.27 -21.37 4.75
C ASP A 81 0.98 -20.51 5.07
N ILE A 82 0.73 -19.24 5.29
CA ILE A 82 1.75 -18.25 5.68
C ILE A 82 1.38 -17.75 7.07
N GLU A 83 2.32 -17.89 8.01
CA GLU A 83 2.13 -17.43 9.37
C GLU A 83 1.94 -15.92 9.44
N ILE A 84 0.85 -15.49 10.09
CA ILE A 84 0.58 -14.08 10.40
C ILE A 84 0.26 -13.91 11.89
N GLU A 85 0.85 -12.91 12.51
CA GLU A 85 0.55 -12.58 13.91
C GLU A 85 -0.77 -11.84 14.01
N ILE A 86 -1.81 -12.51 14.59
CA ILE A 86 -3.11 -11.91 14.84
C ILE A 86 -3.08 -11.23 16.21
N LYS A 87 -3.32 -9.92 16.25
CA LYS A 87 -3.40 -9.11 17.48
C LYS A 87 -4.81 -9.11 18.07
N LYS A 88 -5.81 -9.12 17.21
CA LYS A 88 -7.23 -9.15 17.59
C LYS A 88 -8.04 -9.74 16.45
N GLN A 89 -9.03 -10.55 16.82
CA GLN A 89 -10.03 -11.06 15.90
C GLN A 89 -11.42 -10.84 16.50
N THR A 90 -12.32 -10.30 15.69
CA THR A 90 -13.73 -10.11 16.01
C THR A 90 -14.59 -10.66 14.86
N LYS A 91 -15.91 -10.52 14.95
CA LYS A 91 -16.81 -10.85 13.84
C LYS A 91 -16.71 -9.87 12.66
N ASP A 92 -16.24 -8.63 12.91
CA ASP A 92 -16.23 -7.55 11.91
C ASP A 92 -14.83 -7.23 11.38
N PHE A 93 -13.79 -7.46 12.17
CA PHE A 93 -12.41 -7.16 11.75
C PHE A 93 -11.36 -8.09 12.36
N ILE A 94 -10.22 -8.12 11.70
CA ILE A 94 -8.98 -8.70 12.21
C ILE A 94 -7.92 -7.61 12.23
N VAL A 95 -7.16 -7.51 13.32
CA VAL A 95 -5.93 -6.71 13.37
C VAL A 95 -4.75 -7.65 13.38
N ILE A 96 -3.86 -7.48 12.43
CA ILE A 96 -2.63 -8.25 12.28
C ILE A 96 -1.41 -7.39 12.55
N ASN A 97 -0.30 -8.02 12.96
CA ASN A 97 1.03 -7.42 13.00
C ASN A 97 1.87 -8.03 11.86
N LYS A 98 1.93 -7.32 10.72
CA LYS A 98 2.63 -7.79 9.53
C LYS A 98 4.14 -7.85 9.77
N ALA A 99 4.75 -8.98 9.52
CA ALA A 99 6.21 -9.10 9.47
C ALA A 99 6.80 -8.31 8.27
N PRO A 100 8.06 -7.85 8.35
CA PRO A 100 8.76 -7.31 7.19
C PRO A 100 9.02 -8.42 6.16
N GLY A 101 9.23 -8.04 4.90
CA GLY A 101 9.52 -8.99 3.80
C GLY A 101 8.28 -9.55 3.09
N ILE A 102 7.09 -9.44 3.67
CA ILE A 102 5.83 -9.95 3.09
C ILE A 102 5.08 -8.81 2.39
N VAL A 103 4.69 -9.05 1.13
CA VAL A 103 3.85 -8.13 0.35
C VAL A 103 2.39 -8.27 0.78
N VAL A 104 1.64 -7.18 0.77
CA VAL A 104 0.22 -7.21 1.19
C VAL A 104 -0.68 -7.84 0.13
N HIS A 105 -0.51 -7.47 -1.15
CA HIS A 105 -1.32 -7.99 -2.26
C HIS A 105 -0.44 -8.56 -3.36
N PRO A 106 -0.90 -9.56 -4.10
CA PRO A 106 -0.27 -9.98 -5.33
C PRO A 106 -0.08 -8.81 -6.32
N GLY A 107 0.99 -8.88 -7.08
CA GLY A 107 1.31 -7.84 -8.05
C GLY A 107 2.50 -8.21 -8.93
N SER A 108 2.92 -7.29 -9.78
CA SER A 108 4.08 -7.51 -10.66
C SER A 108 5.33 -7.88 -9.83
N GLY A 109 5.83 -9.10 -10.04
CA GLY A 109 7.00 -9.65 -9.34
C GLY A 109 6.73 -10.40 -8.03
N ASN A 110 5.47 -10.42 -7.53
CA ASN A 110 5.05 -11.21 -6.36
C ASN A 110 3.62 -11.67 -6.58
N ARG A 111 3.45 -12.83 -7.23
CA ARG A 111 2.13 -13.41 -7.54
C ARG A 111 1.54 -14.22 -6.40
N SER A 112 2.35 -14.62 -5.43
CA SER A 112 2.05 -15.48 -4.30
C SER A 112 2.87 -15.04 -3.09
N GLY A 113 2.73 -15.69 -1.94
CA GLY A 113 3.47 -15.36 -0.73
C GLY A 113 3.05 -14.04 -0.09
N THR A 114 1.77 -13.66 -0.20
CA THR A 114 1.28 -12.36 0.27
C THR A 114 0.36 -12.49 1.49
N ILE A 115 0.13 -11.36 2.17
CA ILE A 115 -0.86 -11.31 3.26
C ILE A 115 -2.24 -11.75 2.76
N LEU A 116 -2.60 -11.39 1.53
CA LEU A 116 -3.88 -11.81 0.94
C LEU A 116 -4.00 -13.34 0.85
N ASN A 117 -2.95 -14.03 0.37
CA ASN A 117 -2.93 -15.50 0.30
C ASN A 117 -3.07 -16.14 1.68
N SER A 118 -2.36 -15.59 2.69
CA SER A 118 -2.46 -16.04 4.08
C SER A 118 -3.86 -15.80 4.67
N LEU A 119 -4.47 -14.65 4.39
CA LEU A 119 -5.83 -14.35 4.84
C LEU A 119 -6.85 -15.31 4.25
N LEU A 120 -6.75 -15.65 2.98
CA LEU A 120 -7.65 -16.62 2.33
C LEU A 120 -7.49 -18.03 2.90
N PHE A 121 -6.28 -18.41 3.33
CA PHE A 121 -6.03 -19.70 3.98
C PHE A 121 -6.63 -19.76 5.39
N ASN A 122 -6.37 -18.74 6.20
CA ASN A 122 -6.82 -18.71 7.59
C ASN A 122 -8.29 -18.31 7.76
N PHE A 123 -8.85 -17.60 6.78
CA PHE A 123 -10.21 -17.04 6.79
C PHE A 123 -10.85 -17.17 5.40
N PRO A 124 -11.27 -18.38 4.99
CA PRO A 124 -11.82 -18.63 3.66
C PRO A 124 -13.03 -17.75 3.30
N GLU A 125 -13.79 -17.32 4.31
CA GLU A 125 -14.95 -16.42 4.14
C GLU A 125 -14.56 -15.05 3.55
N LEU A 126 -13.29 -14.66 3.63
CA LEU A 126 -12.81 -13.40 3.06
C LEU A 126 -12.74 -13.41 1.53
N ALA A 127 -12.85 -14.59 0.89
CA ALA A 127 -12.85 -14.71 -0.56
C ALA A 127 -14.00 -13.92 -1.22
N ASP A 128 -15.12 -13.75 -0.51
CA ASP A 128 -16.28 -13.00 -0.99
C ASP A 128 -16.10 -11.47 -0.88
N LEU A 129 -15.06 -11.02 -0.20
CA LEU A 129 -14.80 -9.59 0.00
C LEU A 129 -13.78 -9.05 -1.01
N PRO A 130 -13.95 -7.80 -1.45
CA PRO A 130 -12.94 -7.16 -2.26
C PRO A 130 -11.56 -7.22 -1.59
N ARG A 131 -10.55 -7.77 -2.28
CA ARG A 131 -9.17 -7.92 -1.79
C ARG A 131 -9.08 -8.65 -0.44
N ALA A 132 -9.89 -9.67 -0.24
CA ALA A 132 -9.97 -10.41 1.02
C ALA A 132 -10.10 -9.48 2.27
N GLY A 133 -10.93 -8.45 2.17
CA GLY A 133 -11.18 -7.52 3.27
C GLY A 133 -10.06 -6.49 3.54
N ILE A 134 -8.99 -6.48 2.78
CA ILE A 134 -7.86 -5.54 2.96
C ILE A 134 -8.25 -4.14 2.49
N ILE A 135 -8.27 -3.16 3.41
CA ILE A 135 -8.69 -1.77 3.15
C ILE A 135 -7.53 -0.78 3.07
N HIS A 136 -6.36 -1.13 3.57
CA HIS A 136 -5.12 -0.36 3.46
C HIS A 136 -3.90 -1.27 3.35
N ARG A 137 -2.72 -0.69 3.13
CA ARG A 137 -1.52 -1.49 2.89
C ARG A 137 -0.30 -0.91 3.59
N LEU A 138 0.67 -1.80 3.84
CA LEU A 138 2.06 -1.47 4.18
C LEU A 138 2.98 -1.87 3.02
N ASP A 139 4.14 -1.23 2.92
CA ASP A 139 5.19 -1.66 1.98
C ASP A 139 5.72 -3.05 2.38
N LYS A 140 6.32 -3.77 1.42
CA LYS A 140 6.89 -5.11 1.63
C LYS A 140 7.71 -5.19 2.92
N ASP A 141 8.67 -4.30 3.06
CA ASP A 141 9.65 -4.30 4.15
C ASP A 141 9.26 -3.41 5.34
N THR A 142 8.05 -2.87 5.35
CA THR A 142 7.47 -2.19 6.51
C THR A 142 6.71 -3.21 7.36
N SER A 143 7.04 -3.26 8.64
CA SER A 143 6.36 -4.11 9.63
C SER A 143 5.25 -3.36 10.36
N GLY A 144 4.36 -4.07 11.05
CA GLY A 144 3.42 -3.48 11.99
C GLY A 144 1.94 -3.68 11.67
N LEU A 145 1.11 -2.88 12.30
CA LEU A 145 -0.32 -3.08 12.39
C LEU A 145 -1.07 -2.81 11.09
N MET A 146 -1.99 -3.74 10.77
CA MET A 146 -2.98 -3.59 9.72
C MET A 146 -4.34 -4.06 10.22
N VAL A 147 -5.43 -3.41 9.76
CA VAL A 147 -6.81 -3.87 9.97
C VAL A 147 -7.38 -4.43 8.68
N ILE A 148 -8.10 -5.55 8.82
CA ILE A 148 -8.74 -6.31 7.74
C ILE A 148 -10.23 -6.39 8.10
N ALA A 149 -11.11 -6.08 7.18
CA ALA A 149 -12.56 -6.24 7.37
C ALA A 149 -12.96 -7.71 7.14
N ARG A 150 -13.92 -8.23 7.92
CA ARG A 150 -14.40 -9.62 7.81
C ARG A 150 -15.76 -9.79 7.14
N ASN A 151 -16.48 -8.72 6.90
CA ASN A 151 -17.74 -8.73 6.21
C ASN A 151 -17.96 -7.42 5.44
N GLU A 152 -18.93 -7.39 4.54
CA GLU A 152 -19.19 -6.23 3.67
C GLU A 152 -19.51 -4.96 4.45
N LYS A 153 -20.30 -5.08 5.54
CA LYS A 153 -20.66 -3.94 6.38
C LYS A 153 -19.43 -3.31 7.02
N ALA A 154 -18.57 -4.13 7.61
CA ALA A 154 -17.30 -3.67 8.19
C ALA A 154 -16.35 -3.14 7.12
N TYR A 155 -16.29 -3.77 5.93
CA TYR A 155 -15.48 -3.31 4.82
C TYR A 155 -15.86 -1.88 4.39
N LYS A 156 -17.14 -1.63 4.21
CA LYS A 156 -17.65 -0.29 3.89
C LYS A 156 -17.34 0.69 5.00
N TYR A 157 -17.69 0.36 6.24
CA TYR A 157 -17.53 1.25 7.40
C TYR A 157 -16.08 1.64 7.66
N LEU A 158 -15.16 0.68 7.64
CA LEU A 158 -13.73 0.94 7.83
C LEU A 158 -13.10 1.64 6.63
N SER A 159 -13.54 1.36 5.40
CA SER A 159 -13.09 2.07 4.20
C SER A 159 -13.51 3.55 4.23
N ASP A 160 -14.72 3.83 4.71
CA ASP A 160 -15.21 5.20 4.88
C ASP A 160 -14.38 5.95 5.94
N GLN A 161 -13.99 5.29 7.03
CA GLN A 161 -13.09 5.86 8.03
C GLN A 161 -11.68 6.14 7.48
N ILE A 162 -11.14 5.26 6.63
CA ILE A 162 -9.86 5.53 5.95
C ILE A 162 -10.00 6.75 5.03
N SER A 163 -11.09 6.84 4.28
CA SER A 163 -11.35 7.91 3.32
C SER A 163 -11.58 9.26 4.01
N SER A 164 -12.29 9.27 5.13
CA SER A 164 -12.55 10.46 5.97
C SER A 164 -11.39 10.81 6.91
N ARG A 165 -10.27 10.03 6.86
CA ARG A 165 -9.04 10.25 7.66
C ARG A 165 -9.26 10.13 9.17
N THR A 166 -10.28 9.40 9.62
CA THR A 166 -10.57 9.19 11.04
C THR A 166 -9.75 8.06 11.64
N VAL A 167 -9.25 7.12 10.81
CA VAL A 167 -8.31 6.09 11.25
C VAL A 167 -6.94 6.71 11.56
N LYS A 168 -6.52 6.61 12.82
CA LYS A 168 -5.18 7.08 13.24
C LYS A 168 -4.16 5.98 12.98
N ARG A 169 -3.09 6.32 12.25
CA ARG A 169 -2.00 5.40 11.89
C ARG A 169 -0.68 6.04 12.28
N GLY A 170 -0.09 5.53 13.36
CA GLY A 170 1.19 5.99 13.90
C GLY A 170 2.33 5.05 13.50
N TYR A 171 3.44 5.62 13.03
CA TYR A 171 4.62 4.90 12.56
C TYR A 171 5.86 5.36 13.29
N ASP A 172 6.65 4.42 13.76
CA ASP A 172 7.99 4.69 14.27
C ASP A 172 8.99 4.54 13.14
N LEU A 173 9.92 5.50 13.03
CA LEU A 173 10.96 5.50 12.00
C LEU A 173 12.23 6.15 12.50
N ILE A 174 13.35 5.75 11.90
CA ILE A 174 14.67 6.37 12.15
C ILE A 174 15.15 6.99 10.86
N VAL A 175 15.49 8.28 10.91
CA VAL A 175 15.97 9.03 9.73
C VAL A 175 17.41 9.48 9.93
N ILE A 176 18.09 9.75 8.83
CA ILE A 176 19.44 10.28 8.77
C ILE A 176 19.39 11.81 8.90
N GLY A 177 20.17 12.36 9.82
CA GLY A 177 20.23 13.79 10.08
C GLY A 177 19.29 14.23 11.21
N LYS A 178 19.56 15.43 11.76
CA LYS A 178 18.72 16.05 12.78
C LYS A 178 17.59 16.84 12.13
N THR A 179 16.34 16.48 12.44
CA THR A 179 15.13 17.17 11.94
C THR A 179 14.66 18.25 12.91
N LEU A 180 13.65 19.01 12.53
CA LEU A 180 12.84 19.80 13.47
C LEU A 180 12.17 18.87 14.49
N ARG A 181 11.88 19.37 15.69
CA ARG A 181 11.24 18.58 16.77
C ARG A 181 9.87 18.04 16.40
N ALA A 182 9.11 18.78 15.61
CA ALA A 182 7.81 18.37 15.10
C ALA A 182 7.52 19.14 13.80
N GLY A 183 6.59 18.63 12.98
CA GLY A 183 6.19 19.31 11.77
C GLY A 183 5.13 18.57 10.98
N THR A 184 4.69 19.22 9.91
CA THR A 184 3.79 18.66 8.90
C THR A 184 4.48 18.69 7.54
N LEU A 185 4.53 17.55 6.88
CA LEU A 185 5.01 17.40 5.51
C LEU A 185 3.77 17.31 4.61
N ASP A 186 3.50 18.37 3.89
CA ASP A 186 2.38 18.48 2.96
C ASP A 186 2.95 18.67 1.54
N PHE A 187 3.28 17.56 0.90
CA PHE A 187 3.87 17.52 -0.43
C PHE A 187 3.15 16.49 -1.29
N PRO A 188 2.52 16.88 -2.41
CA PRO A 188 1.79 15.94 -3.25
C PRO A 188 2.72 14.89 -3.85
N ILE A 189 2.25 13.61 -3.82
CA ILE A 189 3.02 12.45 -4.27
C ILE A 189 2.42 11.87 -5.54
N GLY A 190 3.29 11.63 -6.52
CA GLY A 190 2.97 10.96 -7.76
C GLY A 190 4.05 9.95 -8.15
N ARG A 191 3.80 9.24 -9.26
CA ARG A 191 4.78 8.28 -9.79
C ARG A 191 6.03 9.03 -10.29
N HIS A 192 7.20 8.50 -9.97
CA HIS A 192 8.46 9.08 -10.45
C HIS A 192 8.51 9.10 -11.98
N ARG A 193 9.00 10.20 -12.56
CA ARG A 193 8.92 10.46 -14.01
C ARG A 193 9.60 9.38 -14.86
N THR A 194 10.72 8.86 -14.43
CA THR A 194 11.54 7.90 -15.20
C THR A 194 11.58 6.50 -14.57
N VAL A 195 11.57 6.38 -13.25
CA VAL A 195 11.68 5.09 -12.54
C VAL A 195 10.30 4.65 -12.08
N ARG A 196 9.65 3.76 -12.82
CA ARG A 196 8.26 3.32 -12.60
C ARG A 196 7.98 2.70 -11.22
N THR A 197 9.01 2.15 -10.57
CA THR A 197 8.91 1.52 -9.23
C THR A 197 9.01 2.53 -8.09
N LYS A 198 9.38 3.80 -8.38
CA LYS A 198 9.50 4.88 -7.39
C LYS A 198 8.31 5.83 -7.41
N GLN A 199 8.07 6.47 -6.27
CA GLN A 199 7.22 7.64 -6.13
C GLN A 199 8.11 8.88 -5.93
N SER A 200 7.57 10.07 -6.15
CA SER A 200 8.27 11.33 -5.92
C SER A 200 7.28 12.43 -5.54
N VAL A 201 7.77 13.46 -4.85
CA VAL A 201 7.03 14.71 -4.72
C VAL A 201 6.92 15.35 -6.10
N THR A 202 5.72 15.72 -6.49
CA THR A 202 5.42 16.37 -7.79
C THR A 202 4.11 17.13 -7.71
N GLU A 203 4.05 18.33 -8.31
CA GLU A 203 2.84 19.16 -8.36
C GLU A 203 1.61 18.45 -8.95
N LYS A 204 1.83 17.54 -9.91
CA LYS A 204 0.76 16.70 -10.50
C LYS A 204 0.41 15.49 -9.65
N GLY A 205 0.99 15.36 -8.45
CA GLY A 205 0.74 14.28 -7.50
C GLY A 205 -0.62 14.40 -6.84
N LYS A 206 -0.96 13.35 -6.08
CA LYS A 206 -2.12 13.36 -5.20
C LYS A 206 -1.71 13.95 -3.84
N GLU A 207 -2.60 14.69 -3.21
CA GLU A 207 -2.42 15.19 -1.84
C GLU A 207 -1.85 14.12 -0.91
N ALA A 208 -0.82 14.49 -0.18
CA ALA A 208 -0.16 13.61 0.77
C ALA A 208 0.32 14.40 1.99
N ILE A 209 -0.22 14.06 3.17
CA ILE A 209 0.03 14.78 4.42
C ILE A 209 0.56 13.80 5.47
N THR A 210 1.75 14.11 6.01
CA THR A 210 2.40 13.36 7.09
C THR A 210 2.75 14.31 8.23
N LYS A 211 2.15 14.14 9.40
CA LYS A 211 2.54 14.84 10.63
C LYS A 211 3.61 14.02 11.35
N PHE A 212 4.53 14.68 12.04
CA PHE A 212 5.55 13.98 12.80
C PHE A 212 5.96 14.73 14.05
N LYS A 213 6.45 13.96 15.03
CA LYS A 213 7.15 14.46 16.22
C LYS A 213 8.42 13.64 16.47
N VAL A 214 9.49 14.30 16.89
CA VAL A 214 10.70 13.63 17.33
C VAL A 214 10.44 12.98 18.68
N LEU A 215 10.79 11.70 18.79
CA LEU A 215 10.81 10.96 20.05
C LEU A 215 12.15 11.14 20.73
N GLU A 216 13.25 11.05 19.97
CA GLU A 216 14.61 11.13 20.49
C GLU A 216 15.58 11.55 19.39
N PHE A 217 16.57 12.39 19.72
CA PHE A 217 17.73 12.62 18.87
C PHE A 217 18.83 11.61 19.23
N LEU A 218 19.40 10.94 18.24
CA LEU A 218 20.38 9.88 18.38
C LEU A 218 21.69 10.28 17.67
N GLY A 219 22.36 11.28 18.20
CA GLY A 219 23.53 11.87 17.57
C GLY A 219 23.22 12.45 16.20
N PHE A 220 23.68 11.80 15.13
CA PHE A 220 23.43 12.19 13.73
C PHE A 220 22.10 11.65 13.18
N TYR A 221 21.36 10.88 13.94
CA TYR A 221 20.08 10.26 13.54
C TYR A 221 18.95 10.84 14.38
N THR A 222 17.72 10.64 13.90
CA THR A 222 16.53 11.07 14.63
C THR A 222 15.50 9.96 14.67
N TYR A 223 15.05 9.59 15.86
CA TYR A 223 13.92 8.68 16.07
C TYR A 223 12.63 9.48 16.12
N ILE A 224 11.69 9.13 15.27
CA ILE A 224 10.49 9.92 14.97
C ILE A 224 9.25 9.03 15.09
N ARG A 225 8.15 9.62 15.57
CA ARG A 225 6.81 9.10 15.33
C ARG A 225 6.09 9.96 14.30
N ALA A 226 5.67 9.33 13.21
CA ALA A 226 4.91 9.96 12.15
C ALA A 226 3.45 9.47 12.14
N TYR A 227 2.53 10.37 11.80
CA TYR A 227 1.10 10.09 11.68
C TYR A 227 0.64 10.40 10.25
N LEU A 228 -0.05 9.43 9.63
CA LEU A 228 -0.55 9.55 8.28
C LEU A 228 -2.00 10.07 8.25
N GLU A 229 -2.24 11.23 7.64
CA GLU A 229 -3.59 11.66 7.27
C GLU A 229 -4.02 11.06 5.94
N THR A 230 -3.10 10.91 5.02
CA THR A 230 -3.29 10.24 3.73
C THR A 230 -2.47 8.95 3.67
N GLY A 231 -2.71 8.06 2.69
CA GLY A 231 -2.01 6.78 2.55
C GLY A 231 -1.50 6.54 1.13
N ARG A 232 -0.58 7.39 0.63
CA ARG A 232 0.01 7.17 -0.69
C ARG A 232 1.13 6.14 -0.61
N THR A 233 1.38 5.46 -1.72
CA THR A 233 2.48 4.48 -1.83
C THR A 233 3.80 5.14 -1.43
N HIS A 234 4.54 4.49 -0.50
CA HIS A 234 5.82 4.96 0.02
C HIS A 234 5.81 6.36 0.69
N GLN A 235 4.65 6.86 1.13
CA GLN A 235 4.48 8.27 1.51
C GLN A 235 5.52 8.77 2.52
N ILE A 236 5.68 8.11 3.66
CA ILE A 236 6.65 8.51 4.69
C ILE A 236 8.07 8.55 4.11
N ARG A 237 8.45 7.51 3.39
CA ARG A 237 9.78 7.36 2.77
C ARG A 237 10.08 8.46 1.77
N VAL A 238 9.10 8.79 0.91
CA VAL A 238 9.21 9.88 -0.08
C VAL A 238 9.30 11.23 0.60
N HIS A 239 8.44 11.51 1.56
CA HIS A 239 8.42 12.78 2.28
C HIS A 239 9.72 13.06 3.00
N PHE A 240 10.22 12.12 3.80
CA PHE A 240 11.47 12.31 4.53
C PHE A 240 12.69 12.36 3.61
N SER A 241 12.70 11.60 2.52
CA SER A 241 13.76 11.73 1.49
C SER A 241 13.73 13.09 0.79
N HIS A 242 12.54 13.63 0.51
CA HIS A 242 12.36 14.95 -0.11
C HIS A 242 12.99 16.06 0.73
N ILE A 243 12.75 16.05 2.04
CA ILE A 243 13.35 17.01 2.98
C ILE A 243 14.79 16.67 3.38
N LYS A 244 15.46 15.76 2.65
CA LYS A 244 16.88 15.36 2.86
C LYS A 244 17.16 14.60 4.16
N HIS A 245 16.15 13.98 4.74
CA HIS A 245 16.23 13.10 5.90
C HIS A 245 15.71 11.68 5.57
N PRO A 246 16.34 10.94 4.62
CA PRO A 246 15.88 9.61 4.25
C PRO A 246 15.93 8.65 5.44
N LEU A 247 15.09 7.61 5.40
CA LEU A 247 15.08 6.59 6.43
C LEU A 247 16.36 5.74 6.38
N VAL A 248 16.85 5.36 7.56
CA VAL A 248 17.94 4.39 7.66
C VAL A 248 17.53 3.07 7.00
N GLY A 249 18.43 2.49 6.22
CA GLY A 249 18.22 1.22 5.52
C GLY A 249 17.28 1.29 4.30
N ASP A 250 16.77 2.46 3.93
CA ASP A 250 15.91 2.59 2.74
C ASP A 250 16.73 2.51 1.43
N LYS A 251 16.70 1.32 0.80
CA LYS A 251 17.43 1.05 -0.44
C LYS A 251 16.87 1.78 -1.66
N THR A 252 15.65 2.30 -1.58
CA THR A 252 14.98 2.97 -2.70
C THR A 252 15.19 4.48 -2.66
N TYR A 253 15.08 5.10 -1.48
CA TYR A 253 15.08 6.55 -1.29
C TYR A 253 16.26 7.05 -0.48
N GLY A 254 17.00 6.16 0.20
CA GLY A 254 18.17 6.47 1.03
C GLY A 254 19.50 6.17 0.35
N THR A 255 19.65 6.47 -0.93
CA THR A 255 20.79 6.05 -1.78
C THR A 255 22.15 6.62 -1.39
N SER A 256 22.21 7.65 -0.57
CA SER A 256 23.48 8.17 0.00
C SER A 256 23.41 8.04 1.52
N GLN A 257 24.00 6.97 2.05
CA GLN A 257 24.19 6.88 3.48
C GLN A 257 25.19 7.94 3.92
N ARG A 258 24.75 8.85 4.78
CA ARG A 258 25.59 9.87 5.38
C ARG A 258 25.82 9.49 6.84
N PHE A 259 27.06 9.64 7.27
CA PHE A 259 27.47 9.36 8.64
C PHE A 259 28.04 10.64 9.28
N ALA A 260 27.93 10.73 10.60
CA ALA A 260 28.66 11.75 11.33
C ALA A 260 30.17 11.53 11.16
N LYS A 261 30.96 12.63 11.27
CA LYS A 261 32.41 12.60 11.03
C LYS A 261 33.16 11.55 11.86
N ASN A 262 32.69 11.31 13.09
CA ASN A 262 33.34 10.39 14.04
C ASN A 262 32.57 9.07 14.23
N THR A 263 31.71 8.69 13.27
CA THR A 263 31.00 7.40 13.35
C THR A 263 32.01 6.25 13.25
N SER A 264 31.99 5.32 14.19
CA SER A 264 32.85 4.13 14.19
C SER A 264 32.56 3.25 12.95
N ASP A 265 33.59 2.54 12.48
CA ASP A 265 33.44 1.67 11.32
C ASP A 265 32.47 0.50 11.60
N ASP A 266 32.44 -0.02 12.82
CA ASP A 266 31.46 -1.03 13.24
C ASP A 266 30.01 -0.51 13.13
N LEU A 267 29.74 0.72 13.55
CA LEU A 267 28.39 1.29 13.40
C LEU A 267 28.04 1.60 11.94
N LYS A 268 29.00 2.08 11.13
CA LYS A 268 28.81 2.27 9.69
C LYS A 268 28.42 0.95 9.03
N ASP A 269 29.18 -0.12 9.30
CA ASP A 269 28.92 -1.45 8.78
C ASP A 269 27.56 -1.97 9.19
N PHE A 270 27.17 -1.79 10.44
CA PHE A 270 25.87 -2.20 10.94
C PHE A 270 24.72 -1.48 10.21
N ILE A 271 24.83 -0.15 10.04
CA ILE A 271 23.82 0.66 9.35
C ILE A 271 23.76 0.30 7.86
N ILE A 272 24.90 0.08 7.21
CA ILE A 272 24.97 -0.33 5.80
C ILE A 272 24.29 -1.69 5.59
N LYS A 273 24.48 -2.61 6.52
CA LYS A 273 23.92 -3.96 6.48
C LYS A 273 22.47 -4.01 7.00
N PHE A 274 21.93 -2.90 7.52
CA PHE A 274 20.54 -2.89 8.00
C PHE A 274 19.58 -3.28 6.86
N PRO A 275 18.74 -4.32 7.03
CA PRO A 275 18.17 -5.06 5.90
C PRO A 275 17.07 -4.30 5.13
N ARG A 276 16.42 -3.32 5.76
CA ARG A 276 15.19 -2.68 5.27
C ARG A 276 15.07 -1.22 5.74
N GLN A 277 14.09 -0.49 5.23
CA GLN A 277 13.77 0.82 5.82
C GLN A 277 13.40 0.67 7.29
N ALA A 278 14.01 1.47 8.16
CA ALA A 278 13.67 1.56 9.58
C ALA A 278 12.31 2.24 9.73
N LEU A 279 11.24 1.47 9.48
CA LEU A 279 9.84 1.91 9.48
C LEU A 279 8.94 0.80 10.03
N HIS A 280 8.11 1.16 11.02
CA HIS A 280 7.21 0.24 11.69
C HIS A 280 5.86 0.90 11.98
N ALA A 281 4.75 0.29 11.55
CA ALA A 281 3.40 0.73 11.88
C ALA A 281 3.07 0.37 13.34
N ARG A 282 3.34 1.32 14.24
CA ARG A 282 3.35 1.16 15.69
C ARG A 282 1.95 1.22 16.29
N GLU A 283 1.15 2.20 15.87
CA GLU A 283 -0.15 2.52 16.44
C GLU A 283 -1.23 2.47 15.36
N LEU A 284 -2.36 1.89 15.71
CA LEU A 284 -3.56 1.86 14.87
C LEU A 284 -4.79 2.10 15.74
N SER A 285 -5.61 3.11 15.38
CA SER A 285 -6.84 3.40 16.09
C SER A 285 -7.96 3.70 15.10
N PHE A 286 -9.13 3.13 15.34
CA PHE A 286 -10.33 3.30 14.53
C PHE A 286 -11.59 3.09 15.36
N ILE A 287 -12.76 3.42 14.79
CA ILE A 287 -14.06 3.17 15.43
C ILE A 287 -14.50 1.75 15.07
N ASP A 288 -14.77 0.93 16.08
CA ASP A 288 -15.28 -0.44 15.92
C ASP A 288 -16.64 -0.44 15.23
N PRO A 289 -16.81 -1.17 14.11
CA PRO A 289 -18.06 -1.23 13.36
C PRO A 289 -19.28 -1.74 14.16
N SER A 290 -19.05 -2.54 15.21
CA SER A 290 -20.10 -3.13 16.04
C SER A 290 -20.50 -2.28 17.22
N THR A 291 -19.51 -1.75 17.96
CA THR A 291 -19.75 -1.03 19.22
C THR A 291 -19.80 0.48 19.05
N ASN A 292 -19.32 0.98 17.91
CA ASN A 292 -19.14 2.41 17.63
C ASN A 292 -18.19 3.11 18.65
N GLU A 293 -17.34 2.34 19.31
CA GLU A 293 -16.33 2.84 20.23
C GLU A 293 -14.95 2.91 19.57
N THR A 294 -14.11 3.84 20.01
CA THR A 294 -12.74 3.91 19.53
C THR A 294 -11.90 2.77 20.12
N VAL A 295 -11.33 1.95 19.27
CA VAL A 295 -10.38 0.90 19.64
C VAL A 295 -8.96 1.29 19.27
N ASN A 296 -8.02 0.97 20.15
CA ASN A 296 -6.61 1.32 20.00
C ASN A 296 -5.76 0.06 20.05
N PHE A 297 -4.81 -0.04 19.13
CA PHE A 297 -3.85 -1.14 19.04
C PHE A 297 -2.45 -0.57 18.97
N GLU A 298 -1.53 -1.28 19.63
CA GLU A 298 -0.11 -0.98 19.63
C GLU A 298 0.67 -2.27 19.39
N SER A 299 1.71 -2.23 18.56
CA SER A 299 2.63 -3.34 18.35
C SER A 299 3.99 -3.03 18.97
N LYS A 300 4.70 -4.05 19.46
CA LYS A 300 6.09 -3.89 19.91
C LYS A 300 7.00 -3.61 18.73
N ILE A 301 8.04 -2.81 18.96
CA ILE A 301 9.10 -2.58 17.97
C ILE A 301 9.78 -3.92 17.64
N PRO A 302 9.99 -4.27 16.35
CA PRO A 302 10.68 -5.50 15.96
C PRO A 302 12.14 -5.52 16.43
N LYS A 303 12.68 -6.73 16.63
CA LYS A 303 14.04 -6.91 17.16
C LYS A 303 15.13 -6.20 16.36
N ASP A 304 15.05 -6.23 15.02
CA ASP A 304 16.00 -5.55 14.16
C ASP A 304 15.99 -4.03 14.35
N PHE A 305 14.79 -3.44 14.43
CA PHE A 305 14.60 -2.01 14.68
C PHE A 305 15.07 -1.65 16.09
N GLN A 306 14.77 -2.46 17.12
CA GLN A 306 15.23 -2.25 18.51
C GLN A 306 16.76 -2.29 18.57
N SER A 307 17.39 -3.28 17.93
CA SER A 307 18.86 -3.36 17.86
C SER A 307 19.49 -2.13 17.21
N LEU A 308 18.85 -1.57 16.18
CA LEU A 308 19.31 -0.32 15.57
C LEU A 308 19.20 0.85 16.55
N LEU A 309 18.08 1.00 17.24
CA LEU A 309 17.89 2.04 18.26
C LEU A 309 18.97 1.94 19.36
N ASP A 310 19.18 0.75 19.91
CA ASP A 310 20.11 0.53 21.01
C ASP A 310 21.56 0.87 20.58
N ARG A 311 21.97 0.46 19.38
CA ARG A 311 23.30 0.82 18.85
C ARG A 311 23.47 2.32 18.63
N LEU A 312 22.45 3.00 18.12
CA LEU A 312 22.52 4.45 17.91
C LEU A 312 22.60 5.21 19.23
N LYS A 313 21.86 4.77 20.27
CA LYS A 313 21.93 5.35 21.64
C LYS A 313 23.30 5.17 22.29
N THR A 314 23.87 3.96 22.18
CA THR A 314 25.19 3.68 22.75
C THR A 314 26.28 4.56 22.12
N ASN A 315 26.19 4.82 20.82
CA ASN A 315 27.17 5.65 20.11
C ASN A 315 27.03 7.15 20.40
N GLU A 316 25.84 7.63 20.79
CA GLU A 316 25.61 9.02 21.20
C GLU A 316 26.34 9.33 22.52
N ASN A 317 26.44 8.36 23.43
CA ASN A 317 27.12 8.51 24.72
C ASN A 317 28.66 8.51 24.60
N LEU A 318 29.21 8.24 23.41
CA LEU A 318 30.65 8.22 23.13
C LEU A 318 31.12 9.45 22.31
N THR A 319 30.20 10.35 21.91
CA THR A 319 30.49 11.60 21.16
C THR A 319 30.10 12.82 21.99
#